data_18746f555924bd79eb7a1fdef49719b0
#
_entry.id   18746f555924bd79eb7a1fdef49719b0
#
_cell.length_a   1.000
_cell.length_b   1.000
_cell.length_c   1.000
_cell.angle_alpha   90.00
_cell.angle_beta   90.00
_cell.angle_gamma   90.00
#
_symmetry.space_group_name_H-M   'P 1'
#
loop_
_entity.id
_entity.type
_entity.pdbx_description
1 polymer ?
#
loop_
_entity_poly.entity_id
_entity_poly.type
_entity_poly.pdbx_seq_one_letter_code
_entity_poly.pdbx_strand_id
1 'polypeptide(L)'
;MKKVIFSFAFLSVISCNYPKEYASYEDSKEHCSHLKKQKEILCYFKGFEMSEIEKLVIEEQDNENKILTKISDFKIIYYQEATKETTVLISHDIFYDKKYVFKLENQVFVVNNIKVEPKATFTMTSKNYTCLINKMDIDGITYERMTEPIFVKK
;
A
#
# COMPACT_ATOMS: atom_id res chain seq x y z
N MET A 1 40.48 40.40 -17.61
CA MET A 1 40.34 38.98 -17.29
C MET A 1 38.91 38.74 -16.76
N LYS A 2 38.06 38.12 -17.61
CA LYS A 2 36.67 37.78 -17.22
C LYS A 2 36.67 36.37 -16.66
N LYS A 3 36.29 36.24 -15.37
CA LYS A 3 36.08 34.92 -14.72
C LYS A 3 34.73 34.37 -15.16
N VAL A 4 34.78 33.25 -15.88
CA VAL A 4 33.60 32.46 -16.23
C VAL A 4 33.33 31.53 -15.03
N ILE A 5 32.21 31.74 -14.34
CA ILE A 5 31.73 30.85 -13.26
C ILE A 5 30.89 29.78 -13.94
N PHE A 6 31.41 28.55 -14.02
CA PHE A 6 30.67 27.36 -14.39
C PHE A 6 29.74 26.96 -13.22
N SER A 7 28.44 27.24 -13.40
CA SER A 7 27.42 26.76 -12.49
C SER A 7 27.11 25.28 -12.83
N PHE A 8 27.61 24.37 -12.03
CA PHE A 8 27.23 22.95 -12.08
C PHE A 8 25.81 22.84 -11.57
N ALA A 9 24.86 22.70 -12.49
CA ALA A 9 23.51 22.28 -12.16
C ALA A 9 23.56 20.82 -11.67
N PHE A 10 23.40 20.61 -10.37
CA PHE A 10 23.15 19.30 -9.77
C PHE A 10 21.78 18.82 -10.26
N LEU A 11 21.78 17.95 -11.26
CA LEU A 11 20.62 17.13 -11.60
C LEU A 11 20.40 16.16 -10.43
N SER A 12 19.51 16.53 -9.53
CA SER A 12 18.97 15.61 -8.55
C SER A 12 18.19 14.53 -9.32
N VAL A 13 18.81 13.37 -9.48
CA VAL A 13 18.15 12.16 -9.98
C VAL A 13 17.08 11.81 -8.94
N ILE A 14 15.84 12.15 -9.24
CA ILE A 14 14.68 11.66 -8.49
C ILE A 14 14.67 10.15 -8.73
N SER A 15 15.21 9.40 -7.80
CA SER A 15 15.12 7.95 -7.77
C SER A 15 13.64 7.61 -7.56
N CYS A 16 12.91 7.44 -8.64
CA CYS A 16 11.60 6.77 -8.58
C CYS A 16 11.87 5.37 -8.06
N ASN A 17 11.40 5.07 -6.85
CA ASN A 17 11.40 3.73 -6.29
C ASN A 17 10.40 2.85 -7.05
N TYR A 18 10.75 2.49 -8.31
CA TYR A 18 10.00 1.45 -9.00
C TYR A 18 10.21 0.12 -8.26
N PRO A 19 9.16 -0.67 -8.08
CA PRO A 19 9.30 -2.01 -7.53
C PRO A 19 10.32 -2.79 -8.39
N LYS A 20 11.22 -3.51 -7.74
CA LYS A 20 12.24 -4.30 -8.42
C LYS A 20 11.59 -5.34 -9.31
N GLU A 21 11.96 -5.37 -10.59
CA GLU A 21 11.47 -6.33 -11.57
C GLU A 21 12.47 -7.49 -11.72
N TYR A 22 11.95 -8.68 -11.95
CA TYR A 22 12.70 -9.92 -12.13
C TYR A 22 12.35 -10.53 -13.48
N ALA A 23 13.33 -11.01 -14.20
CA ALA A 23 13.15 -11.67 -15.50
C ALA A 23 12.57 -13.09 -15.37
N SER A 24 12.77 -13.74 -14.22
CA SER A 24 12.33 -15.12 -13.95
C SER A 24 11.28 -15.15 -12.83
N TYR A 25 10.30 -16.07 -12.97
CA TYR A 25 9.30 -16.31 -11.96
C TYR A 25 9.91 -16.88 -10.68
N GLU A 26 10.84 -17.83 -10.81
CA GLU A 26 11.44 -18.50 -9.66
C GLU A 26 12.29 -17.53 -8.82
N ASP A 27 13.12 -16.70 -9.47
CA ASP A 27 13.90 -15.68 -8.76
C ASP A 27 13.01 -14.69 -8.03
N SER A 28 11.90 -14.27 -8.67
CA SER A 28 10.95 -13.38 -8.05
C SER A 28 10.22 -14.04 -6.89
N LYS A 29 9.85 -15.31 -7.00
CA LYS A 29 9.17 -16.07 -5.95
C LYS A 29 10.03 -16.19 -4.70
N GLU A 30 11.31 -16.53 -4.87
CA GLU A 30 12.27 -16.58 -3.77
C GLU A 30 12.37 -15.20 -3.10
N HIS A 31 12.56 -14.14 -3.88
CA HIS A 31 12.64 -12.79 -3.34
C HIS A 31 11.34 -12.37 -2.64
N CYS A 32 10.17 -12.59 -3.24
CA CYS A 32 8.88 -12.22 -2.64
C CYS A 32 8.64 -12.92 -1.30
N SER A 33 9.12 -14.17 -1.14
CA SER A 33 8.99 -14.93 0.10
C SER A 33 9.79 -14.32 1.27
N HIS A 34 10.83 -13.55 0.98
CA HIS A 34 11.67 -12.87 1.97
C HIS A 34 11.21 -11.43 2.28
N LEU A 35 10.29 -10.88 1.50
CA LEU A 35 9.74 -9.56 1.80
C LEU A 35 8.88 -9.61 3.06
N LYS A 36 9.12 -8.67 3.97
CA LYS A 36 8.40 -8.57 5.25
C LYS A 36 7.47 -7.37 5.31
N LYS A 37 7.69 -6.39 4.45
CA LYS A 37 6.95 -5.12 4.45
C LYS A 37 6.99 -4.42 3.10
N GLN A 38 6.08 -3.46 2.93
CA GLN A 38 6.13 -2.44 1.89
C GLN A 38 5.98 -1.05 2.52
N LYS A 39 6.44 -0.01 1.82
CA LYS A 39 6.50 1.36 2.37
C LYS A 39 5.17 2.09 2.37
N GLU A 40 4.25 1.68 1.51
CA GLU A 40 2.96 2.36 1.35
C GLU A 40 1.91 1.41 0.81
N ILE A 41 0.64 1.71 1.07
CA ILE A 41 -0.49 0.98 0.52
C ILE A 41 -1.63 1.94 0.19
N LEU A 42 -2.32 1.66 -0.93
CA LEU A 42 -3.59 2.28 -1.26
C LEU A 42 -4.73 1.53 -0.60
N CYS A 43 -5.70 2.25 -0.07
CA CYS A 43 -6.92 1.70 0.51
C CYS A 43 -8.12 2.37 -0.15
N TYR A 44 -9.12 1.57 -0.52
CA TYR A 44 -10.34 2.05 -1.15
C TYR A 44 -11.51 1.96 -0.18
N PHE A 45 -12.25 3.05 -0.06
CA PHE A 45 -13.43 3.14 0.79
C PHE A 45 -14.65 3.46 -0.08
N LYS A 46 -15.73 2.70 0.09
CA LYS A 46 -16.99 2.85 -0.67
C LYS A 46 -18.17 3.09 0.26
N GLY A 47 -18.99 4.09 -0.07
CA GLY A 47 -20.19 4.44 0.67
C GLY A 47 -19.97 5.32 1.90
N PHE A 48 -18.74 5.78 2.13
CA PHE A 48 -18.39 6.68 3.24
C PHE A 48 -18.41 8.14 2.80
N GLU A 49 -18.93 9.02 3.65
CA GLU A 49 -18.81 10.46 3.46
C GLU A 49 -17.36 10.93 3.70
N MET A 50 -16.97 12.04 3.08
CA MET A 50 -15.64 12.62 3.30
C MET A 50 -15.36 12.86 4.79
N SER A 51 -16.35 13.42 5.51
CA SER A 51 -16.25 13.70 6.95
C SER A 51 -16.04 12.46 7.84
N GLU A 52 -16.44 11.28 7.38
CA GLU A 52 -16.16 10.00 8.05
C GLU A 52 -14.71 9.56 7.79
N ILE A 53 -14.24 9.70 6.53
CA ILE A 53 -12.87 9.37 6.17
C ILE A 53 -11.85 10.28 6.85
N GLU A 54 -12.14 11.56 7.01
CA GLU A 54 -11.28 12.51 7.74
C GLU A 54 -11.05 12.12 9.21
N LYS A 55 -11.97 11.33 9.79
CA LYS A 55 -11.87 10.80 11.16
C LYS A 55 -11.29 9.38 11.23
N LEU A 56 -10.80 8.85 10.11
CA LEU A 56 -10.18 7.53 10.05
C LEU A 56 -9.05 7.40 11.07
N VAL A 57 -9.10 6.36 11.88
CA VAL A 57 -8.02 5.95 12.77
C VAL A 57 -7.49 4.60 12.32
N ILE A 58 -6.18 4.50 12.13
CA ILE A 58 -5.52 3.27 11.72
C ILE A 58 -4.57 2.83 12.83
N GLU A 59 -4.70 1.59 13.26
CA GLU A 59 -3.83 1.00 14.29
C GLU A 59 -3.11 -0.22 13.71
N GLU A 60 -1.80 -0.26 13.89
CA GLU A 60 -1.01 -1.47 13.72
C GLU A 60 -1.01 -2.24 15.04
N GLN A 61 -1.32 -3.52 14.98
CA GLN A 61 -1.40 -4.40 16.15
C GLN A 61 -0.59 -5.68 15.91
N ASP A 62 -0.11 -6.28 17.01
CA ASP A 62 0.46 -7.62 16.98
C ASP A 62 -0.64 -8.72 16.97
N ASN A 63 -0.20 -9.98 16.96
CA ASN A 63 -1.11 -11.13 16.97
C ASN A 63 -1.90 -11.27 18.29
N GLU A 64 -1.46 -10.61 19.35
CA GLU A 64 -2.12 -10.59 20.67
C GLU A 64 -3.09 -9.41 20.82
N ASN A 65 -3.34 -8.66 19.74
CA ASN A 65 -4.17 -7.45 19.67
C ASN A 65 -3.60 -6.23 20.44
N LYS A 66 -2.32 -6.24 20.77
CA LYS A 66 -1.67 -5.09 21.38
C LYS A 66 -1.37 -4.06 20.32
N ILE A 67 -1.79 -2.82 20.56
CA ILE A 67 -1.49 -1.69 19.67
C ILE A 67 0.01 -1.41 19.73
N LEU A 68 0.68 -1.51 18.57
CA LEU A 68 2.09 -1.19 18.39
C LEU A 68 2.25 0.26 17.98
N THR A 69 1.43 0.71 17.02
CA THR A 69 1.50 2.06 16.46
C THR A 69 0.12 2.55 16.04
N LYS A 70 -0.13 3.85 16.19
CA LYS A 70 -1.23 4.56 15.51
C LYS A 70 -0.66 5.25 14.29
N ILE A 71 -1.19 4.89 13.13
CA ILE A 71 -0.73 5.42 11.85
C ILE A 71 -1.48 6.72 11.56
N SER A 72 -0.75 7.83 11.50
CA SER A 72 -1.27 9.15 11.18
C SER A 72 -0.80 9.67 9.81
N ASP A 73 0.18 9.01 9.20
CA ASP A 73 0.73 9.38 7.90
C ASP A 73 -0.09 8.75 6.77
N PHE A 74 -1.26 9.33 6.53
CA PHE A 74 -2.10 8.97 5.39
C PHE A 74 -2.68 10.22 4.72
N LYS A 75 -3.00 10.10 3.43
CA LYS A 75 -3.58 11.16 2.60
C LYS A 75 -4.79 10.66 1.83
N ILE A 76 -5.84 11.45 1.80
CA ILE A 76 -6.93 11.26 0.84
C ILE A 76 -6.43 11.79 -0.50
N ILE A 77 -6.26 10.90 -1.48
CA ILE A 77 -5.75 11.25 -2.81
C ILE A 77 -6.85 11.38 -3.86
N TYR A 78 -8.02 10.82 -3.57
CA TYR A 78 -9.20 10.88 -4.44
C TYR A 78 -10.47 10.75 -3.62
N TYR A 79 -11.48 11.53 -3.99
CA TYR A 79 -12.85 11.41 -3.48
C TYR A 79 -13.87 11.74 -4.57
N GLN A 80 -14.87 10.89 -4.72
CA GLN A 80 -15.99 11.09 -5.64
C GLN A 80 -17.30 11.14 -4.84
N GLU A 81 -17.91 12.32 -4.76
CA GLU A 81 -19.11 12.57 -3.97
C GLU A 81 -20.31 11.74 -4.43
N ALA A 82 -20.53 11.63 -5.75
CA ALA A 82 -21.68 10.92 -6.32
C ALA A 82 -21.71 9.42 -5.98
N THR A 83 -20.56 8.75 -5.93
CA THR A 83 -20.42 7.33 -5.63
C THR A 83 -19.93 7.07 -4.21
N LYS A 84 -19.53 8.13 -3.47
CA LYS A 84 -18.88 8.05 -2.15
C LYS A 84 -17.70 7.09 -2.16
N GLU A 85 -16.89 7.16 -3.23
CA GLU A 85 -15.66 6.38 -3.37
C GLU A 85 -14.46 7.25 -3.00
N THR A 86 -13.64 6.74 -2.10
CA THR A 86 -12.43 7.42 -1.61
C THR A 86 -11.23 6.52 -1.77
N THR A 87 -10.11 7.10 -2.21
CA THR A 87 -8.81 6.44 -2.19
C THR A 87 -7.91 7.13 -1.18
N VAL A 88 -7.37 6.35 -0.27
CA VAL A 88 -6.44 6.80 0.78
C VAL A 88 -5.09 6.16 0.54
N LEU A 89 -4.04 6.97 0.49
CA LEU A 89 -2.65 6.50 0.50
C LEU A 89 -2.15 6.52 1.94
N ILE A 90 -1.69 5.38 2.42
CA ILE A 90 -1.01 5.24 3.71
C ILE A 90 0.49 5.17 3.44
N SER A 91 1.24 6.19 3.88
CA SER A 91 2.70 6.30 3.74
C SER A 91 3.39 5.80 5.01
N HIS A 92 3.25 4.51 5.27
CA HIS A 92 3.79 3.83 6.46
C HIS A 92 4.31 2.44 6.07
N ASP A 93 5.31 1.95 6.80
CA ASP A 93 5.81 0.58 6.62
C ASP A 93 4.71 -0.44 6.98
N ILE A 94 4.15 -1.11 5.98
CA ILE A 94 3.11 -2.13 6.16
C ILE A 94 3.77 -3.50 6.27
N PHE A 95 3.85 -4.03 7.49
CA PHE A 95 4.40 -5.35 7.77
C PHE A 95 3.36 -6.45 7.50
N TYR A 96 3.74 -7.49 6.77
CA TYR A 96 2.82 -8.54 6.32
C TYR A 96 2.40 -9.52 7.42
N ASP A 97 3.16 -9.55 8.53
CA ASP A 97 2.90 -10.37 9.72
C ASP A 97 2.10 -9.64 10.81
N LYS A 98 1.70 -8.39 10.55
CA LYS A 98 0.91 -7.56 11.48
C LYS A 98 -0.55 -7.51 11.10
N LYS A 99 -1.33 -7.02 12.04
CA LYS A 99 -2.76 -6.74 11.88
C LYS A 99 -2.98 -5.24 11.85
N TYR A 100 -3.82 -4.78 10.94
CA TYR A 100 -4.20 -3.38 10.79
C TYR A 100 -5.68 -3.22 11.07
N VAL A 101 -6.01 -2.33 11.99
CA VAL A 101 -7.38 -2.03 12.39
C VAL A 101 -7.75 -0.64 11.92
N PHE A 102 -8.73 -0.56 11.03
CA PHE A 102 -9.27 0.68 10.47
C PHE A 102 -10.57 1.00 11.20
N LYS A 103 -10.63 2.12 11.88
CA LYS A 103 -11.79 2.58 12.65
C LYS A 103 -12.39 3.81 12.00
N LEU A 104 -13.65 3.73 11.62
CA LEU A 104 -14.45 4.78 11.00
C LEU A 104 -15.75 4.91 11.78
N GLU A 105 -15.89 5.96 12.59
CA GLU A 105 -17.07 6.21 13.42
C GLU A 105 -17.61 4.93 14.11
N ASN A 106 -18.62 4.28 13.49
CA ASN A 106 -19.30 3.11 14.01
C ASN A 106 -18.88 1.79 13.36
N GLN A 107 -17.86 1.80 12.47
CA GLN A 107 -17.40 0.62 11.76
C GLN A 107 -15.92 0.38 12.02
N VAL A 108 -15.58 -0.90 12.18
CA VAL A 108 -14.20 -1.34 12.34
C VAL A 108 -13.93 -2.42 11.30
N PHE A 109 -12.81 -2.30 10.62
CA PHE A 109 -12.31 -3.31 9.68
C PHE A 109 -10.95 -3.79 10.13
N VAL A 110 -10.72 -5.08 10.01
CA VAL A 110 -9.47 -5.73 10.41
C VAL A 110 -8.82 -6.35 9.18
N VAL A 111 -7.61 -5.91 8.85
CA VAL A 111 -6.79 -6.48 7.76
C VAL A 111 -5.64 -7.26 8.38
N ASN A 112 -5.48 -8.51 7.98
CA ASN A 112 -4.38 -9.37 8.41
C ASN A 112 -4.05 -10.44 7.35
N ASN A 113 -3.14 -11.37 7.64
CA ASN A 113 -2.73 -12.47 6.76
C ASN A 113 -2.32 -12.00 5.37
N ILE A 114 -1.61 -10.87 5.31
CA ILE A 114 -1.16 -10.29 4.04
C ILE A 114 -0.08 -11.19 3.44
N LYS A 115 -0.28 -11.62 2.19
CA LYS A 115 0.68 -12.43 1.43
C LYS A 115 1.07 -11.74 0.13
N VAL A 116 2.33 -11.84 -0.19
CA VAL A 116 2.95 -11.25 -1.38
C VAL A 116 3.40 -12.37 -2.30
N GLU A 117 3.10 -12.22 -3.58
CA GLU A 117 3.46 -13.18 -4.62
C GLU A 117 3.99 -12.47 -5.87
N PRO A 118 4.76 -13.17 -6.72
CA PRO A 118 5.18 -12.64 -8.00
C PRO A 118 3.98 -12.42 -8.92
N LYS A 119 3.87 -11.22 -9.46
CA LYS A 119 2.89 -10.90 -10.50
C LYS A 119 3.60 -10.52 -11.78
N ALA A 120 3.18 -11.13 -12.89
CA ALA A 120 3.74 -10.81 -14.20
C ALA A 120 3.38 -9.38 -14.61
N THR A 121 4.38 -8.64 -15.06
CA THR A 121 4.26 -7.35 -15.71
C THR A 121 4.73 -7.51 -17.15
N PHE A 122 4.01 -6.92 -18.10
CA PHE A 122 4.31 -7.04 -19.52
C PHE A 122 4.69 -5.68 -20.06
N THR A 123 5.83 -5.63 -20.75
CA THR A 123 6.22 -4.53 -21.62
C THR A 123 6.12 -4.98 -23.08
N MET A 124 6.34 -4.08 -24.03
CA MET A 124 6.33 -4.45 -25.47
C MET A 124 7.37 -5.53 -25.82
N THR A 125 8.44 -5.64 -25.04
CA THR A 125 9.61 -6.46 -25.37
C THR A 125 9.93 -7.53 -24.34
N SER A 126 9.31 -7.49 -23.15
CA SER A 126 9.65 -8.41 -22.07
C SER A 126 8.45 -8.74 -21.18
N LYS A 127 8.54 -9.91 -20.56
CA LYS A 127 7.70 -10.32 -19.44
C LYS A 127 8.58 -10.32 -18.19
N ASN A 128 8.28 -9.45 -17.26
CA ASN A 128 8.98 -9.36 -15.98
C ASN A 128 8.03 -9.75 -14.84
N TYR A 129 8.56 -9.87 -13.65
CA TYR A 129 7.79 -10.18 -12.44
C TYR A 129 8.11 -9.17 -11.35
N THR A 130 7.09 -8.77 -10.62
CA THR A 130 7.23 -7.89 -9.45
C THR A 130 6.45 -8.47 -8.27
N CYS A 131 6.92 -8.22 -7.06
CA CYS A 131 6.26 -8.67 -5.85
C CYS A 131 5.10 -7.73 -5.52
N LEU A 132 3.89 -8.26 -5.52
CA LEU A 132 2.69 -7.51 -5.11
C LEU A 132 1.91 -8.30 -4.06
N ILE A 133 1.16 -7.61 -3.22
CA ILE A 133 0.18 -8.25 -2.36
C ILE A 133 -0.79 -9.00 -3.26
N ASN A 134 -1.03 -10.27 -2.96
CA ASN A 134 -1.94 -11.13 -3.74
C ASN A 134 -3.08 -11.68 -2.89
N LYS A 135 -2.92 -11.69 -1.57
CA LYS A 135 -3.91 -12.23 -0.65
C LYS A 135 -3.90 -11.45 0.65
N MET A 136 -5.08 -11.21 1.20
CA MET A 136 -5.27 -10.66 2.54
C MET A 136 -6.62 -11.11 3.12
N ASP A 137 -6.74 -11.10 4.42
CA ASP A 137 -8.01 -11.27 5.09
C ASP A 137 -8.54 -9.89 5.51
N ILE A 138 -9.82 -9.63 5.26
CA ILE A 138 -10.54 -8.44 5.77
C ILE A 138 -11.76 -8.94 6.55
N ASP A 139 -11.82 -8.61 7.83
CA ASP A 139 -12.87 -9.06 8.76
C ASP A 139 -13.05 -10.61 8.77
N GLY A 140 -11.94 -11.34 8.63
CA GLY A 140 -11.91 -12.80 8.59
C GLY A 140 -12.32 -13.43 7.26
N ILE A 141 -12.63 -12.62 6.25
CA ILE A 141 -12.90 -13.09 4.89
C ILE A 141 -11.62 -12.99 4.06
N THR A 142 -11.20 -14.10 3.48
CA THR A 142 -10.03 -14.14 2.60
C THR A 142 -10.35 -13.61 1.21
N TYR A 143 -9.56 -12.64 0.76
CA TYR A 143 -9.59 -12.11 -0.61
C TYR A 143 -8.30 -12.51 -1.33
N GLU A 144 -8.45 -13.15 -2.47
CA GLU A 144 -7.35 -13.51 -3.36
C GLU A 144 -7.28 -12.57 -4.56
N ARG A 145 -6.07 -12.38 -5.10
CA ARG A 145 -5.76 -11.47 -6.22
C ARG A 145 -6.10 -10.01 -5.94
N MET A 146 -6.14 -9.65 -4.66
CA MET A 146 -6.39 -8.28 -4.20
C MET A 146 -5.07 -7.65 -3.80
N THR A 147 -4.68 -6.57 -4.46
CA THR A 147 -3.45 -5.82 -4.18
C THR A 147 -3.64 -4.72 -3.14
N GLU A 148 -4.87 -4.21 -3.03
CA GLU A 148 -5.25 -3.15 -2.10
C GLU A 148 -6.56 -3.51 -1.38
N PRO A 149 -6.68 -3.21 -0.08
CA PRO A 149 -7.91 -3.45 0.67
C PRO A 149 -9.05 -2.53 0.21
N ILE A 150 -10.26 -3.11 0.10
CA ILE A 150 -11.49 -2.39 -0.23
C ILE A 150 -12.45 -2.51 0.95
N PHE A 151 -12.82 -1.37 1.53
CA PHE A 151 -13.76 -1.27 2.63
C PHE A 151 -15.09 -0.74 2.13
N VAL A 152 -16.17 -1.46 2.43
CA VAL A 152 -17.52 -1.08 2.01
C VAL A 152 -18.35 -0.78 3.26
N LYS A 153 -19.02 0.37 3.26
CA LYS A 153 -19.93 0.76 4.35
C LYS A 153 -21.09 -0.23 4.41
N LYS A 154 -21.31 -0.76 5.61
CA LYS A 154 -22.41 -1.70 5.93
C LYS A 154 -23.68 -0.97 6.30
#